data_8acc4c9d6ea7b536e4cdef64940d9362
#
_entry.id   8acc4c9d6ea7b536e4cdef64940d9362
#
_cell.length_a   1.000
_cell.length_b   1.000
_cell.length_c   1.000
_cell.angle_alpha   90.00
_cell.angle_beta   90.00
_cell.angle_gamma   90.00
#
_symmetry.space_group_name_H-M   'P 1'
#
loop_
_entity.id
_entity.type
_entity.pdbx_description
1 polymer ?
#
loop_
_entity_poly.entity_id
_entity_poly.type
_entity_poly.pdbx_seq_one_letter_code
_entity_poly.pdbx_strand_id
1 'polypeptide(L)'
;MDDKACGPDAPTLFALPPAVPPAPAPAPADPKRGARLREANRAQLAWGRIDLDAQLPDDHPARAICAVIERLDLSALYVPIEARDEVAGAPAIDPTLLLGLWVYATSEGEGRAREIWRLTQMHAAYRWICGGVDVGYHTLSDFRSQQGQTS
;
A
#
# COMPACT_ATOMS: atom_id res chain seq x y z
N MET A 1 9.68 -13.02 80.94
CA MET A 1 9.99 -11.62 80.57
C MET A 1 10.67 -11.70 79.23
N ASP A 2 9.92 -11.89 78.20
CA ASP A 2 10.46 -12.04 76.84
C ASP A 2 9.77 -11.01 75.95
N ASP A 3 10.54 -10.00 75.69
CA ASP A 3 10.19 -8.92 74.77
C ASP A 3 10.42 -9.41 73.32
N LYS A 4 9.35 -9.83 72.66
CA LYS A 4 9.44 -10.30 71.29
C LYS A 4 9.18 -9.14 70.36
N ALA A 5 10.30 -8.56 69.89
CA ALA A 5 10.31 -7.55 68.86
C ALA A 5 9.51 -7.99 67.64
N CYS A 6 8.49 -7.22 67.33
CA CYS A 6 7.71 -7.31 66.10
C CYS A 6 8.53 -6.73 64.95
N GLY A 7 8.99 -7.58 64.02
CA GLY A 7 9.70 -7.16 62.82
C GLY A 7 8.77 -6.47 61.82
N PRO A 8 9.27 -5.49 61.09
CA PRO A 8 8.48 -4.79 60.08
C PRO A 8 8.55 -5.51 58.72
N ASP A 9 7.77 -6.57 58.56
CA ASP A 9 7.57 -7.15 57.24
C ASP A 9 6.08 -7.50 57.06
N ALA A 10 5.29 -6.43 56.98
CA ALA A 10 3.94 -6.56 56.42
C ALA A 10 4.03 -6.26 54.91
N PRO A 11 3.59 -7.17 54.06
CA PRO A 11 3.50 -6.88 52.61
C PRO A 11 2.50 -5.75 52.42
N THR A 12 2.99 -4.60 51.97
CA THR A 12 2.17 -3.45 51.60
C THR A 12 1.28 -3.83 50.44
N LEU A 13 -0.02 -3.94 50.69
CA LEU A 13 -1.06 -4.29 49.70
C LEU A 13 -1.19 -3.27 48.56
N PHE A 14 -0.42 -2.18 48.60
CA PHE A 14 -0.42 -1.08 47.64
C PHE A 14 0.99 -0.76 47.13
N ALA A 15 1.76 -1.77 46.73
CA ALA A 15 2.95 -1.52 45.91
C ALA A 15 2.48 -1.03 44.56
N LEU A 16 2.60 0.25 44.29
CA LEU A 16 2.41 0.83 42.96
C LEU A 16 3.35 0.09 42.00
N PRO A 17 2.82 -0.45 40.86
CA PRO A 17 3.69 -1.04 39.86
C PRO A 17 4.70 -0.01 39.37
N PRO A 18 5.93 -0.41 39.02
CA PRO A 18 6.94 0.49 38.49
C PRO A 18 6.37 1.27 37.33
N ALA A 19 6.66 2.56 37.27
CA ALA A 19 6.18 3.46 36.24
C ALA A 19 6.47 2.84 34.84
N VAL A 20 5.41 2.55 34.10
CA VAL A 20 5.52 2.09 32.73
C VAL A 20 6.25 3.20 31.95
N PRO A 21 7.37 2.89 31.26
CA PRO A 21 8.04 3.90 30.45
C PRO A 21 7.04 4.50 29.45
N PRO A 22 7.13 5.80 29.15
CA PRO A 22 6.23 6.43 28.21
C PRO A 22 6.26 5.65 26.87
N ALA A 23 5.08 5.33 26.37
CA ALA A 23 4.95 4.66 25.08
C ALA A 23 5.73 5.45 24.02
N PRO A 24 6.49 4.78 23.13
CA PRO A 24 7.17 5.45 22.04
C PRO A 24 6.17 6.29 21.26
N ALA A 25 6.59 7.49 20.83
CA ALA A 25 5.76 8.37 20.04
C ALA A 25 5.21 7.60 18.83
N PRO A 26 3.92 7.79 18.48
CA PRO A 26 3.35 7.10 17.33
C PRO A 26 4.19 7.41 16.10
N ALA A 27 4.61 6.36 15.38
CA ALA A 27 5.26 6.50 14.10
C ALA A 27 4.35 7.31 13.16
N PRO A 28 4.92 8.11 12.22
CA PRO A 28 4.13 8.87 11.27
C PRO A 28 3.13 7.92 10.60
N ALA A 29 1.87 8.34 10.56
CA ALA A 29 0.80 7.52 10.02
C ALA A 29 1.07 7.18 8.55
N ASP A 30 1.14 5.90 8.22
CA ASP A 30 1.21 5.43 6.84
C ASP A 30 -0.09 5.83 6.14
N PRO A 31 -0.05 6.62 5.04
CA PRO A 31 -1.23 7.07 4.32
C PRO A 31 -2.08 5.91 3.77
N LYS A 32 -1.51 4.70 3.68
CA LYS A 32 -2.24 3.48 3.29
C LYS A 32 -2.97 2.81 4.46
N ARG A 33 -2.66 3.20 5.70
CA ARG A 33 -3.21 2.58 6.90
C ARG A 33 -4.66 3.01 7.12
N GLY A 34 -5.57 2.08 6.97
CA GLY A 34 -7.02 2.30 7.15
C GLY A 34 -7.82 2.20 5.86
N ALA A 35 -7.22 2.43 4.69
CA ALA A 35 -7.87 2.23 3.41
C ALA A 35 -7.85 0.73 3.01
N ARG A 36 -9.01 0.20 2.57
CA ARG A 36 -9.12 -1.16 2.02
C ARG A 36 -8.67 -1.16 0.56
N LEU A 37 -7.36 -1.28 0.34
CA LEU A 37 -6.76 -1.20 -0.99
C LEU A 37 -6.43 -2.59 -1.55
N ARG A 38 -6.55 -2.73 -2.86
CA ARG A 38 -5.98 -3.84 -3.62
C ARG A 38 -4.59 -3.42 -4.08
N GLU A 39 -3.60 -3.82 -3.29
CA GLU A 39 -2.19 -3.52 -3.57
C GLU A 39 -1.60 -4.50 -4.56
N ALA A 40 -0.65 -4.01 -5.37
CA ALA A 40 0.09 -4.86 -6.28
C ALA A 40 1.06 -5.78 -5.51
N ASN A 41 0.93 -7.08 -5.67
CA ASN A 41 1.90 -8.05 -5.19
C ASN A 41 2.72 -8.58 -6.36
N ARG A 42 3.85 -7.94 -6.63
CA ARG A 42 4.72 -8.28 -7.78
C ARG A 42 5.53 -9.55 -7.57
N ALA A 43 5.66 -10.00 -6.31
CA ALA A 43 6.28 -11.28 -5.95
C ALA A 43 5.27 -12.43 -5.86
N GLN A 44 4.02 -12.22 -6.29
CA GLN A 44 2.99 -13.24 -6.23
C GLN A 44 3.29 -14.40 -7.17
N LEU A 45 3.37 -15.61 -6.63
CA LEU A 45 3.30 -16.85 -7.40
C LEU A 45 1.83 -17.09 -7.77
N ALA A 46 1.48 -16.86 -9.03
CA ALA A 46 0.14 -17.18 -9.52
C ALA A 46 -0.06 -18.70 -9.57
N TRP A 47 -1.28 -19.17 -9.27
CA TRP A 47 -1.71 -20.58 -9.33
C TRP A 47 -1.67 -21.16 -10.76
N GLY A 48 -0.67 -20.91 -11.52
CA GLY A 48 -0.49 -21.35 -12.88
C GLY A 48 0.97 -21.36 -13.31
N ARG A 49 1.91 -21.54 -12.39
CA ARG A 49 3.36 -21.59 -12.66
C ARG A 49 3.92 -20.31 -13.31
N ILE A 50 3.27 -19.17 -13.13
CA ILE A 50 3.76 -17.92 -13.67
C ILE A 50 4.38 -17.12 -12.51
N ASP A 51 5.70 -17.09 -12.47
CA ASP A 51 6.45 -16.16 -11.66
C ASP A 51 6.50 -14.82 -12.41
N LEU A 52 5.72 -13.85 -11.93
CA LEU A 52 5.64 -12.53 -12.56
C LEU A 52 6.99 -11.82 -12.50
N ASP A 53 7.73 -12.01 -11.43
CA ASP A 53 9.02 -11.35 -11.23
C ASP A 53 10.07 -11.91 -12.20
N ALA A 54 10.10 -13.22 -12.42
CA ALA A 54 10.98 -13.87 -13.38
C ALA A 54 10.66 -13.53 -14.85
N GLN A 55 9.46 -13.03 -15.15
CA GLN A 55 9.09 -12.62 -16.51
C GLN A 55 9.67 -11.27 -16.93
N LEU A 56 10.16 -10.49 -15.97
CA LEU A 56 10.65 -9.15 -16.25
C LEU A 56 12.13 -9.04 -15.86
N PRO A 57 13.05 -8.71 -16.79
CA PRO A 57 14.47 -8.51 -16.49
C PRO A 57 14.68 -7.49 -15.36
N ASP A 58 15.75 -7.62 -14.60
CA ASP A 58 16.06 -6.75 -13.46
C ASP A 58 16.32 -5.29 -13.88
N ASP A 59 16.83 -5.09 -15.09
CA ASP A 59 17.14 -3.78 -15.68
C ASP A 59 15.97 -3.18 -16.47
N HIS A 60 14.77 -3.82 -16.44
CA HIS A 60 13.64 -3.37 -17.23
C HIS A 60 13.12 -1.99 -16.76
N PRO A 61 12.81 -1.03 -17.66
CA PRO A 61 12.36 0.32 -17.31
C PRO A 61 11.16 0.37 -16.36
N ALA A 62 10.23 -0.57 -16.47
CA ALA A 62 9.07 -0.64 -15.57
C ALA A 62 9.47 -0.78 -14.09
N ARG A 63 10.56 -1.51 -13.78
CA ARG A 63 11.07 -1.66 -12.40
C ARG A 63 11.58 -0.31 -11.88
N ALA A 64 12.35 0.41 -12.68
CA ALA A 64 12.88 1.72 -12.31
C ALA A 64 11.75 2.74 -12.08
N ILE A 65 10.75 2.76 -12.95
CA ILE A 65 9.58 3.65 -12.84
C ILE A 65 8.81 3.34 -11.54
N CYS A 66 8.49 2.08 -11.26
CA CYS A 66 7.80 1.71 -10.03
C CYS A 66 8.61 2.08 -8.78
N ALA A 67 9.91 1.83 -8.77
CA ALA A 67 10.79 2.18 -7.65
C ALA A 67 10.87 3.69 -7.40
N VAL A 68 10.77 4.52 -8.43
CA VAL A 68 10.69 5.98 -8.28
C VAL A 68 9.35 6.39 -7.69
N ILE A 69 8.24 5.86 -8.23
CA ILE A 69 6.88 6.19 -7.78
C ILE A 69 6.67 5.81 -6.32
N GLU A 70 7.20 4.68 -5.87
CA GLU A 70 7.13 4.23 -4.47
C GLU A 70 7.83 5.17 -3.48
N ARG A 71 8.73 6.02 -3.96
CA ARG A 71 9.44 7.03 -3.15
C ARG A 71 8.74 8.40 -3.13
N LEU A 72 7.75 8.60 -3.97
CA LEU A 72 7.00 9.85 -4.03
C LEU A 72 6.00 9.94 -2.88
N ASP A 73 5.80 11.14 -2.37
CA ASP A 73 4.67 11.41 -1.48
C ASP A 73 3.37 11.50 -2.31
N LEU A 74 2.60 10.45 -2.26
CA LEU A 74 1.33 10.32 -2.97
C LEU A 74 0.12 10.43 -2.02
N SER A 75 0.30 10.94 -0.80
CA SER A 75 -0.75 11.04 0.22
C SER A 75 -2.01 11.74 -0.31
N ALA A 76 -1.87 12.76 -1.14
CA ALA A 76 -2.99 13.45 -1.77
C ALA A 76 -3.89 12.54 -2.65
N LEU A 77 -3.36 11.45 -3.20
CA LEU A 77 -4.12 10.50 -4.02
C LEU A 77 -4.99 9.56 -3.18
N TYR A 78 -4.70 9.41 -1.89
CA TYR A 78 -5.43 8.52 -0.99
C TYR A 78 -6.62 9.21 -0.33
N VAL A 79 -6.60 10.54 -0.18
CA VAL A 79 -7.68 11.32 0.45
C VAL A 79 -9.07 11.01 -0.14
N PRO A 80 -9.30 10.95 -1.47
CA PRO A 80 -10.60 10.64 -2.04
C PRO A 80 -11.04 9.19 -1.79
N ILE A 81 -10.10 8.29 -1.49
CA ILE A 81 -10.37 6.87 -1.24
C ILE A 81 -10.82 6.69 0.20
N GLU A 82 -10.14 7.30 1.16
CA GLU A 82 -10.51 7.28 2.59
C GLU A 82 -11.93 7.81 2.80
N ALA A 83 -12.32 8.87 2.07
CA ALA A 83 -13.65 9.42 2.12
C ALA A 83 -14.76 8.46 1.62
N ARG A 84 -14.41 7.40 0.88
CA ARG A 84 -15.35 6.40 0.34
C ARG A 84 -15.39 5.09 1.13
N ASP A 85 -14.45 4.87 2.03
CA ASP A 85 -14.35 3.61 2.80
C ASP A 85 -15.53 3.39 3.77
N GLU A 86 -16.34 4.41 4.03
CA GLU A 86 -17.58 4.30 4.80
C GLU A 86 -18.71 3.62 4.03
N VAL A 87 -18.55 3.41 2.71
CA VAL A 87 -19.57 2.77 1.86
C VAL A 87 -19.19 1.33 1.58
N ALA A 88 -20.06 0.37 1.86
CA ALA A 88 -19.87 -1.03 1.56
C ALA A 88 -19.64 -1.24 0.04
N GLY A 89 -18.43 -1.67 -0.34
CA GLY A 89 -18.04 -1.89 -1.74
C GLY A 89 -16.78 -2.74 -1.86
N ALA A 90 -16.39 -3.05 -3.09
CA ALA A 90 -15.13 -3.71 -3.37
C ALA A 90 -13.95 -2.80 -2.99
N PRO A 91 -12.83 -3.35 -2.46
CA PRO A 91 -11.66 -2.56 -2.13
C PRO A 91 -11.15 -1.75 -3.32
N ALA A 92 -10.77 -0.50 -3.10
CA ALA A 92 -10.21 0.36 -4.13
C ALA A 92 -8.87 -0.18 -4.64
N ILE A 93 -8.53 0.12 -5.89
CA ILE A 93 -7.20 -0.19 -6.45
C ILE A 93 -6.23 0.88 -5.95
N ASP A 94 -5.03 0.46 -5.53
CA ASP A 94 -4.00 1.38 -5.06
C ASP A 94 -3.65 2.43 -6.12
N PRO A 95 -3.74 3.74 -5.82
CA PRO A 95 -3.34 4.82 -6.72
C PRO A 95 -1.90 4.72 -7.20
N THR A 96 -0.98 4.20 -6.37
CA THR A 96 0.42 3.97 -6.75
C THR A 96 0.53 3.02 -7.93
N LEU A 97 -0.27 1.94 -7.94
CA LEU A 97 -0.33 1.00 -9.05
C LEU A 97 -0.85 1.69 -10.33
N LEU A 98 -1.96 2.44 -10.22
CA LEU A 98 -2.56 3.14 -11.36
C LEU A 98 -1.60 4.18 -11.95
N LEU A 99 -0.90 4.93 -11.09
CA LEU A 99 0.11 5.87 -11.52
C LEU A 99 1.27 5.16 -12.23
N GLY A 100 1.73 4.03 -11.69
CA GLY A 100 2.77 3.18 -12.31
C GLY A 100 2.39 2.74 -13.72
N LEU A 101 1.16 2.26 -13.91
CA LEU A 101 0.64 1.89 -15.21
C LEU A 101 0.63 3.07 -16.20
N TRP A 102 0.15 4.23 -15.76
CA TRP A 102 0.07 5.41 -16.61
C TRP A 102 1.44 5.98 -16.98
N VAL A 103 2.37 6.07 -16.03
CA VAL A 103 3.73 6.57 -16.30
C VAL A 103 4.47 5.62 -17.24
N TYR A 104 4.41 4.31 -16.99
CA TYR A 104 5.03 3.34 -17.88
C TYR A 104 4.41 3.35 -19.27
N ALA A 105 3.08 3.35 -19.39
CA ALA A 105 2.39 3.42 -20.67
C ALA A 105 2.77 4.68 -21.46
N THR A 106 2.83 5.82 -20.79
CA THR A 106 3.22 7.09 -21.42
C THR A 106 4.68 7.03 -21.90
N SER A 107 5.58 6.40 -21.18
CA SER A 107 6.98 6.22 -21.63
C SER A 107 7.08 5.32 -22.86
N GLU A 108 6.13 4.40 -23.04
CA GLU A 108 6.00 3.56 -24.24
C GLU A 108 5.17 4.22 -25.36
N GLY A 109 4.72 5.46 -25.16
CA GLY A 109 3.92 6.19 -26.15
C GLY A 109 2.43 5.87 -26.16
N GLU A 110 1.93 5.14 -25.14
CA GLU A 110 0.51 4.78 -25.06
C GLU A 110 -0.23 5.70 -24.07
N GLY A 111 -1.30 6.35 -24.55
CA GLY A 111 -2.10 7.28 -23.75
C GLY A 111 -3.59 6.91 -23.66
N ARG A 112 -4.00 5.72 -24.09
CA ARG A 112 -5.41 5.31 -24.14
C ARG A 112 -5.70 4.26 -23.04
N ALA A 113 -6.61 4.57 -22.14
CA ALA A 113 -6.98 3.69 -21.03
C ALA A 113 -7.38 2.28 -21.48
N ARG A 114 -8.11 2.16 -22.61
CA ARG A 114 -8.54 0.87 -23.15
C ARG A 114 -7.36 0.04 -23.66
N GLU A 115 -6.36 0.67 -24.27
CA GLU A 115 -5.19 -0.03 -24.75
C GLU A 115 -4.29 -0.45 -23.57
N ILE A 116 -4.10 0.42 -22.58
CA ILE A 116 -3.39 0.06 -21.34
C ILE A 116 -4.06 -1.15 -20.68
N TRP A 117 -5.40 -1.13 -20.54
CA TRP A 117 -6.14 -2.28 -20.03
C TRP A 117 -5.87 -3.56 -20.82
N ARG A 118 -5.89 -3.49 -22.16
CA ARG A 118 -5.58 -4.65 -23.00
C ARG A 118 -4.17 -5.17 -22.76
N LEU A 119 -3.20 -4.28 -22.60
CA LEU A 119 -1.80 -4.63 -22.32
C LEU A 119 -1.63 -5.27 -20.94
N THR A 120 -2.44 -4.93 -19.94
CA THR A 120 -2.40 -5.62 -18.62
C THR A 120 -2.79 -7.10 -18.71
N GLN A 121 -3.49 -7.51 -19.76
CA GLN A 121 -3.89 -8.91 -19.97
C GLN A 121 -2.79 -9.75 -20.65
N MET A 122 -1.93 -9.14 -21.47
CA MET A 122 -1.03 -9.90 -22.34
C MET A 122 0.44 -9.52 -22.27
N HIS A 123 0.77 -8.30 -21.85
CA HIS A 123 2.15 -7.82 -21.86
C HIS A 123 2.83 -8.02 -20.51
N ALA A 124 4.02 -8.63 -20.48
CA ALA A 124 4.72 -9.01 -19.24
C ALA A 124 4.93 -7.84 -18.28
N ALA A 125 5.40 -6.69 -18.78
CA ALA A 125 5.68 -5.52 -17.92
C ALA A 125 4.40 -4.96 -17.29
N TYR A 126 3.31 -4.81 -18.04
CA TYR A 126 2.04 -4.33 -17.50
C TYR A 126 1.44 -5.32 -16.48
N ARG A 127 1.53 -6.62 -16.74
CA ARG A 127 1.12 -7.66 -15.79
C ARG A 127 1.95 -7.62 -14.51
N TRP A 128 3.24 -7.39 -14.64
CA TRP A 128 4.15 -7.25 -13.49
C TRP A 128 3.79 -6.01 -12.66
N ILE A 129 3.54 -4.86 -13.29
CA ILE A 129 3.10 -3.64 -12.58
C ILE A 129 1.79 -3.89 -11.82
N CYS A 130 0.83 -4.58 -12.44
CA CYS A 130 -0.43 -4.95 -11.79
C CYS A 130 -0.26 -5.87 -10.58
N GLY A 131 0.78 -6.72 -10.55
CA GLY A 131 1.06 -7.63 -9.44
C GLY A 131 -0.12 -8.55 -9.09
N GLY A 132 -0.86 -9.03 -10.09
CA GLY A 132 -2.03 -9.89 -9.92
C GLY A 132 -3.35 -9.15 -9.62
N VAL A 133 -3.34 -7.82 -9.55
CA VAL A 133 -4.56 -7.03 -9.43
C VAL A 133 -5.22 -6.88 -10.80
N ASP A 134 -6.51 -7.20 -10.88
CA ASP A 134 -7.30 -6.94 -12.08
C ASP A 134 -7.73 -5.47 -12.12
N VAL A 135 -7.31 -4.75 -13.16
CA VAL A 135 -7.54 -3.32 -13.35
C VAL A 135 -8.45 -3.12 -14.55
N GLY A 136 -9.65 -2.59 -14.31
CA GLY A 136 -10.59 -2.27 -15.38
C GLY A 136 -10.22 -0.98 -16.16
N TYR A 137 -10.60 -0.89 -17.44
CA TYR A 137 -10.33 0.31 -18.23
C TYR A 137 -11.08 1.56 -17.71
N HIS A 138 -12.24 1.39 -17.10
CA HIS A 138 -12.98 2.49 -16.45
C HIS A 138 -12.15 3.10 -15.31
N THR A 139 -11.58 2.25 -14.45
CA THR A 139 -10.73 2.71 -13.35
C THR A 139 -9.52 3.52 -13.85
N LEU A 140 -8.89 3.06 -14.95
CA LEU A 140 -7.79 3.79 -15.58
C LEU A 140 -8.24 5.14 -16.15
N SER A 141 -9.40 5.18 -16.80
CA SER A 141 -9.97 6.40 -17.37
C SER A 141 -10.32 7.42 -16.29
N ASP A 142 -10.99 6.96 -15.23
CA ASP A 142 -11.44 7.80 -14.11
C ASP A 142 -10.24 8.37 -13.36
N PHE A 143 -9.22 7.55 -13.11
CA PHE A 143 -7.98 8.00 -12.47
C PHE A 143 -7.33 9.15 -13.24
N ARG A 144 -7.20 9.01 -14.57
CA ARG A 144 -6.65 10.08 -15.43
C ARG A 144 -7.49 11.35 -15.38
N SER A 145 -8.81 11.22 -15.43
CA SER A 145 -9.72 12.36 -15.40
C SER A 145 -9.64 13.13 -14.08
N GLN A 146 -9.51 12.42 -12.96
CA GLN A 146 -9.33 13.03 -11.64
C GLN A 146 -8.02 13.81 -11.53
N GLN A 147 -6.93 13.29 -12.10
CA GLN A 147 -5.64 13.99 -12.10
C GLN A 147 -5.64 15.22 -13.00
N GLY A 148 -6.40 15.21 -14.09
CA GLY A 148 -6.54 16.37 -14.99
C GLY A 148 -7.35 17.54 -14.41
N GLN A 149 -8.10 17.33 -13.34
CA GLN A 149 -8.92 18.38 -12.69
C GLN A 149 -8.21 19.10 -11.54
N THR A 150 -7.01 18.65 -11.17
CA THR A 150 -6.25 19.22 -10.04
C THR A 150 -5.24 20.29 -10.48
N SER A 151 -5.29 20.77 -11.74
CA SER A 151 -4.43 21.84 -12.28
C SER A 151 -5.11 23.20 -12.22
#